data_5480bdd1be63f059970950e931c9deba
#
_entry.id   5480bdd1be63f059970950e931c9deba
#
_cell.length_a   1.000
_cell.length_b   1.000
_cell.length_c   1.000
_cell.angle_alpha   90.00
_cell.angle_beta   90.00
_cell.angle_gamma   90.00
#
_symmetry.space_group_name_H-M   'P 1'
#
loop_
_entity.id
_entity.type
_entity.pdbx_description
1 polymer ?
#
loop_
_entity_poly.entity_id
_entity_poly.type
_entity_poly.pdbx_seq_one_letter_code
_entity_poly.pdbx_strand_id
1 'polypeptide(L)'
;MSALALTLVAGGALTITATTPVAAAVQSSSSSTTGKVKFTAGDLTLDKVPEFDFGTQQISTTDQNYAATAEGVTKITDLRGDGKGWELTVTATELKAGAKTLENAQMSLENGTTANTNGETVTANNAVLVPNKAAKVFSAAATNGNGESTLTWDKANAKLFVPGKSTKSAEEYTATLTWTLADAPTAP
;
A
#
# COMPACT_ATOMS: atom_id res chain seq x y z
N MET A 1 -48.69 -44.41 -0.39
CA MET A 1 -49.89 -45.15 -0.87
C MET A 1 -50.36 -45.93 0.29
N SER A 2 -51.58 -45.60 0.87
CA SER A 2 -52.19 -46.29 2.01
C SER A 2 -53.00 -47.47 1.48
N ALA A 3 -52.59 -48.68 1.80
CA ALA A 3 -53.34 -49.85 1.51
C ALA A 3 -54.35 -50.10 2.71
N LEU A 4 -55.59 -49.90 2.43
CA LEU A 4 -56.71 -50.30 3.37
C LEU A 4 -57.10 -51.70 3.02
N ALA A 5 -56.78 -52.66 3.86
CA ALA A 5 -57.27 -54.01 3.72
C ALA A 5 -58.55 -54.20 4.61
N LEU A 6 -59.72 -54.39 3.97
CA LEU A 6 -60.95 -54.68 4.61
C LEU A 6 -61.23 -56.21 4.53
N THR A 7 -61.16 -56.94 5.63
CA THR A 7 -61.50 -58.34 5.68
C THR A 7 -62.87 -58.47 6.35
N LEU A 8 -63.89 -58.98 5.61
CA LEU A 8 -65.26 -59.30 6.13
C LEU A 8 -65.31 -60.74 6.54
N VAL A 9 -65.47 -61.01 7.84
CA VAL A 9 -65.75 -62.36 8.38
C VAL A 9 -67.22 -62.43 8.80
N ALA A 10 -67.93 -63.40 8.33
CA ALA A 10 -69.34 -63.62 8.61
C ALA A 10 -69.57 -63.98 10.12
N GLY A 11 -70.36 -63.12 10.82
CA GLY A 11 -70.93 -63.45 12.13
C GLY A 11 -70.17 -62.94 13.37
N GLY A 12 -69.53 -61.76 13.31
CA GLY A 12 -68.88 -61.19 14.48
C GLY A 12 -68.67 -59.68 14.39
N ALA A 13 -68.50 -59.03 15.51
CA ALA A 13 -68.30 -57.60 15.62
C ALA A 13 -67.09 -57.11 14.78
N LEU A 14 -67.30 -56.05 14.00
CA LEU A 14 -66.25 -55.37 13.21
C LEU A 14 -65.24 -54.70 14.17
N THR A 15 -64.05 -55.25 14.30
CA THR A 15 -62.98 -54.59 15.07
C THR A 15 -62.09 -53.87 14.08
N ILE A 16 -62.14 -52.53 14.07
CA ILE A 16 -61.24 -51.69 13.33
C ILE A 16 -59.96 -51.49 14.15
N THR A 17 -58.87 -52.14 13.79
CA THR A 17 -57.56 -51.86 14.35
C THR A 17 -56.97 -50.72 13.57
N ALA A 18 -56.96 -49.56 14.17
CA ALA A 18 -56.23 -48.39 13.63
C ALA A 18 -54.74 -48.64 13.79
N THR A 19 -54.06 -48.95 12.70
CA THR A 19 -52.60 -48.91 12.66
C THR A 19 -52.16 -47.47 12.54
N THR A 20 -51.56 -46.91 13.60
CA THR A 20 -50.93 -45.61 13.57
C THR A 20 -49.75 -45.67 12.60
N PRO A 21 -49.65 -44.74 11.62
CA PRO A 21 -48.49 -44.73 10.77
C PRO A 21 -47.25 -44.37 11.61
N VAL A 22 -46.27 -45.25 11.65
CA VAL A 22 -44.97 -44.96 12.19
C VAL A 22 -44.30 -43.97 11.20
N ALA A 23 -44.24 -42.71 11.59
CA ALA A 23 -43.48 -41.76 10.84
C ALA A 23 -41.99 -42.16 10.90
N ALA A 24 -41.45 -42.53 9.77
CA ALA A 24 -39.99 -42.75 9.67
C ALA A 24 -39.26 -41.45 10.05
N ALA A 25 -38.53 -41.49 11.14
CA ALA A 25 -37.70 -40.38 11.53
C ALA A 25 -36.61 -40.17 10.45
N VAL A 26 -36.61 -38.99 9.84
CA VAL A 26 -35.55 -38.61 8.93
C VAL A 26 -34.31 -38.36 9.78
N GLN A 27 -33.34 -39.27 9.73
CA GLN A 27 -32.04 -39.05 10.33
C GLN A 27 -31.25 -38.10 9.39
N SER A 28 -31.01 -36.87 9.86
CA SER A 28 -30.07 -36.01 9.21
C SER A 28 -28.65 -36.48 9.52
N SER A 29 -27.86 -36.80 8.52
CA SER A 29 -26.44 -37.06 8.64
C SER A 29 -25.67 -35.86 8.06
N SER A 30 -24.69 -35.35 8.80
CA SER A 30 -23.76 -34.36 8.32
C SER A 30 -22.35 -34.95 8.28
N SER A 31 -21.61 -34.67 7.24
CA SER A 31 -20.18 -34.98 7.13
C SER A 31 -19.40 -33.70 6.84
N SER A 32 -18.23 -33.60 7.42
CA SER A 32 -17.33 -32.46 7.18
C SER A 32 -16.06 -32.92 6.46
N THR A 33 -15.57 -32.10 5.54
CA THR A 33 -14.28 -32.27 4.90
C THR A 33 -13.43 -31.03 5.12
N THR A 34 -12.10 -31.16 5.04
CA THR A 34 -11.17 -30.05 5.21
C THR A 34 -10.63 -29.64 3.84
N GLY A 35 -10.84 -28.38 3.46
CA GLY A 35 -10.10 -27.71 2.39
C GLY A 35 -8.77 -27.16 2.92
N LYS A 36 -7.69 -27.23 2.13
CA LYS A 36 -6.37 -26.70 2.51
C LYS A 36 -5.80 -25.88 1.37
N VAL A 37 -5.14 -24.76 1.72
CA VAL A 37 -4.30 -23.96 0.83
C VAL A 37 -3.04 -23.56 1.59
N LYS A 38 -1.91 -23.46 0.89
CA LYS A 38 -0.65 -22.96 1.43
C LYS A 38 -0.12 -21.87 0.49
N PHE A 39 0.23 -20.72 1.07
CA PHE A 39 0.90 -19.65 0.35
C PHE A 39 2.41 -19.72 0.59
N THR A 40 3.19 -19.24 -0.37
CA THR A 40 4.63 -19.01 -0.25
C THR A 40 4.89 -17.51 -0.23
N ALA A 41 5.90 -17.08 0.54
CA ALA A 41 6.31 -15.68 0.58
C ALA A 41 6.82 -15.23 -0.80
N GLY A 42 6.50 -13.99 -1.15
CA GLY A 42 7.11 -13.23 -2.24
C GLY A 42 8.15 -12.24 -1.69
N ASP A 43 8.40 -11.18 -2.44
CA ASP A 43 9.42 -10.18 -2.15
C ASP A 43 8.82 -8.84 -1.70
N LEU A 44 9.66 -7.99 -1.11
CA LEU A 44 9.44 -6.56 -0.91
C LEU A 44 10.18 -5.81 -2.02
N THR A 45 9.46 -5.09 -2.88
CA THR A 45 10.03 -4.42 -4.06
C THR A 45 9.68 -2.95 -4.12
N LEU A 46 10.63 -2.13 -4.60
CA LEU A 46 10.43 -0.74 -4.96
C LEU A 46 10.24 -0.66 -6.47
N ASP A 47 8.98 -0.55 -6.90
CA ASP A 47 8.59 -0.73 -8.29
C ASP A 47 8.69 0.57 -9.10
N LYS A 48 8.51 1.71 -8.43
CA LYS A 48 8.55 3.02 -9.06
C LYS A 48 9.06 4.09 -8.10
N VAL A 49 9.87 5.00 -8.61
CA VAL A 49 10.28 6.25 -7.96
C VAL A 49 10.07 7.43 -8.90
N PRO A 50 9.78 8.63 -8.38
CA PRO A 50 9.58 9.81 -9.22
C PRO A 50 10.89 10.46 -9.65
N GLU A 51 10.82 11.14 -10.79
CA GLU A 51 11.73 12.23 -11.16
C GLU A 51 11.04 13.56 -10.85
N PHE A 52 11.82 14.56 -10.39
CA PHE A 52 11.32 15.90 -10.15
C PHE A 52 12.03 16.89 -11.05
N ASP A 53 11.26 17.50 -11.94
CA ASP A 53 11.68 18.62 -12.79
C ASP A 53 11.01 19.90 -12.29
N PHE A 54 11.78 20.95 -12.08
CA PHE A 54 11.31 22.27 -11.62
C PHE A 54 11.27 23.31 -12.76
N GLY A 55 11.45 22.86 -13.99
CA GLY A 55 11.37 23.69 -15.20
C GLY A 55 12.51 24.69 -15.34
N THR A 56 12.40 25.49 -16.39
CA THR A 56 13.35 26.58 -16.65
C THR A 56 12.92 27.85 -15.89
N GLN A 57 13.79 28.38 -15.04
CA GLN A 57 13.51 29.49 -14.17
C GLN A 57 14.42 30.68 -14.47
N GLN A 58 13.89 31.89 -14.30
CA GLN A 58 14.71 33.09 -14.40
C GLN A 58 15.61 33.26 -13.17
N ILE A 59 16.85 33.72 -13.37
CA ILE A 59 17.75 34.06 -12.25
C ILE A 59 17.12 35.19 -11.44
N SER A 60 16.97 34.95 -10.12
CA SER A 60 16.41 35.91 -9.16
C SER A 60 17.42 36.23 -8.06
N THR A 61 17.38 37.44 -7.54
CA THR A 61 18.14 37.87 -6.36
C THR A 61 17.36 37.74 -5.06
N THR A 62 16.08 37.29 -5.13
CA THR A 62 15.24 36.98 -3.98
C THR A 62 15.08 35.47 -3.82
N ASP A 63 14.74 35.04 -2.63
CA ASP A 63 14.42 33.64 -2.33
C ASP A 63 13.24 33.18 -3.19
N GLN A 64 13.34 31.98 -3.74
CA GLN A 64 12.33 31.40 -4.61
C GLN A 64 11.97 29.99 -4.17
N ASN A 65 10.68 29.62 -4.35
CA ASN A 65 10.19 28.28 -4.22
C ASN A 65 9.57 27.84 -5.56
N TYR A 66 10.18 26.89 -6.21
CA TYR A 66 9.73 26.35 -7.49
C TYR A 66 8.99 25.04 -7.24
N ALA A 67 7.75 24.93 -7.74
CA ALA A 67 7.00 23.68 -7.71
C ALA A 67 7.48 22.75 -8.84
N ALA A 68 7.36 21.46 -8.64
CA ALA A 68 7.59 20.48 -9.70
C ALA A 68 6.63 20.70 -10.88
N THR A 69 7.05 20.34 -12.08
CA THR A 69 6.25 20.47 -13.31
C THR A 69 5.20 19.36 -13.43
N ALA A 70 5.42 18.21 -12.78
CA ALA A 70 4.55 17.06 -12.76
C ALA A 70 4.42 16.48 -11.34
N GLU A 71 3.43 15.63 -11.13
CA GLU A 71 3.27 14.84 -9.91
C GLU A 71 4.39 13.80 -9.78
N GLY A 72 4.78 13.50 -8.55
CA GLY A 72 5.72 12.43 -8.23
C GLY A 72 4.99 11.21 -7.68
N VAL A 73 5.24 10.02 -8.25
CA VAL A 73 4.60 8.77 -7.80
C VAL A 73 5.66 7.75 -7.44
N THR A 74 5.54 7.21 -6.22
CA THR A 74 6.31 6.06 -5.73
C THR A 74 5.37 4.88 -5.54
N LYS A 75 5.85 3.67 -5.90
CA LYS A 75 5.11 2.41 -5.74
C LYS A 75 5.99 1.38 -5.08
N ILE A 76 5.44 0.68 -4.09
CA ILE A 76 6.07 -0.41 -3.35
C ILE A 76 5.10 -1.59 -3.35
N THR A 77 5.63 -2.80 -3.56
CA THR A 77 4.87 -4.05 -3.42
C THR A 77 5.49 -4.92 -2.33
N ASP A 78 4.69 -5.29 -1.34
CA ASP A 78 5.09 -6.21 -0.26
C ASP A 78 4.25 -7.50 -0.32
N LEU A 79 4.89 -8.59 -0.72
CA LEU A 79 4.29 -9.92 -0.81
C LEU A 79 4.91 -10.92 0.17
N ARG A 80 5.71 -10.47 1.13
CA ARG A 80 6.42 -11.33 2.08
C ARG A 80 5.48 -12.08 3.02
N GLY A 81 4.37 -11.44 3.42
CA GLY A 81 3.40 -12.03 4.35
C GLY A 81 3.96 -12.26 5.75
N ASP A 82 5.04 -11.58 6.12
CA ASP A 82 5.71 -11.69 7.43
C ASP A 82 5.30 -10.61 8.42
N GLY A 83 4.57 -9.60 7.96
CA GLY A 83 4.04 -8.51 8.78
C GLY A 83 5.08 -7.60 9.40
N LYS A 84 6.30 -7.52 8.87
CA LYS A 84 7.36 -6.67 9.44
C LYS A 84 7.17 -5.18 9.17
N GLY A 85 6.39 -4.81 8.15
CA GLY A 85 6.34 -3.46 7.63
C GLY A 85 7.61 -3.09 6.85
N TRP A 86 7.73 -1.82 6.46
CA TRP A 86 8.85 -1.32 5.66
C TRP A 86 9.01 0.19 5.79
N GLU A 87 10.20 0.67 5.42
CA GLU A 87 10.53 2.09 5.39
C GLU A 87 11.21 2.43 4.07
N LEU A 88 10.77 3.52 3.43
CA LEU A 88 11.41 4.12 2.27
C LEU A 88 12.07 5.43 2.67
N THR A 89 13.35 5.53 2.41
CA THR A 89 14.14 6.75 2.58
C THR A 89 14.65 7.26 1.23
N VAL A 90 14.90 8.57 1.15
CA VAL A 90 15.54 9.20 0.00
C VAL A 90 16.73 10.03 0.46
N THR A 91 17.84 9.95 -0.28
CA THR A 91 19.02 10.78 -0.10
C THR A 91 19.25 11.59 -1.38
N ALA A 92 19.41 12.90 -1.26
CA ALA A 92 19.74 13.78 -2.40
C ALA A 92 21.22 14.16 -2.37
N THR A 93 21.85 14.31 -3.52
CA THR A 93 23.12 15.02 -3.63
C THR A 93 22.88 16.54 -3.65
N GLU A 94 23.94 17.34 -3.61
CA GLU A 94 23.84 18.77 -3.93
C GLU A 94 23.40 18.98 -5.38
N LEU A 95 22.67 20.05 -5.63
CA LEU A 95 22.34 20.52 -6.99
C LEU A 95 23.58 21.14 -7.63
N LYS A 96 24.04 20.56 -8.74
CA LYS A 96 25.28 20.99 -9.43
C LYS A 96 25.09 21.17 -10.93
N ALA A 97 25.80 22.14 -11.48
CA ALA A 97 26.05 22.35 -12.89
C ALA A 97 27.56 22.22 -13.12
N GLY A 98 28.03 21.05 -13.51
CA GLY A 98 29.46 20.74 -13.54
C GLY A 98 30.10 20.90 -12.18
N ALA A 99 31.10 21.82 -12.07
CA ALA A 99 31.78 22.13 -10.81
C ALA A 99 31.04 23.17 -9.93
N LYS A 100 29.98 23.80 -10.44
CA LYS A 100 29.23 24.83 -9.71
C LYS A 100 28.14 24.22 -8.87
N THR A 101 28.08 24.54 -7.59
CA THR A 101 27.02 24.12 -6.66
C THR A 101 25.98 25.23 -6.50
N LEU A 102 24.70 24.87 -6.51
CA LEU A 102 23.61 25.76 -6.14
C LEU A 102 23.50 25.74 -4.62
N GLU A 103 24.28 26.60 -3.97
CA GLU A 103 24.45 26.58 -2.51
C GLU A 103 23.16 26.82 -1.76
N ASN A 104 22.95 26.03 -0.70
CA ASN A 104 21.79 26.09 0.20
C ASN A 104 20.43 25.93 -0.50
N ALA A 105 20.42 25.43 -1.74
CA ALA A 105 19.18 24.99 -2.37
C ALA A 105 18.71 23.68 -1.72
N GLN A 106 17.40 23.57 -1.47
CA GLN A 106 16.80 22.42 -0.78
C GLN A 106 15.53 21.98 -1.47
N MET A 107 15.40 20.68 -1.70
CA MET A 107 14.15 20.10 -2.15
C MET A 107 13.30 19.69 -0.94
N SER A 108 12.00 19.94 -0.99
CA SER A 108 11.03 19.44 0.01
C SER A 108 9.94 18.62 -0.65
N LEU A 109 9.52 17.56 0.03
CA LEU A 109 8.42 16.67 -0.31
C LEU A 109 7.41 16.73 0.82
N GLU A 110 6.21 17.25 0.56
CA GLU A 110 5.22 17.55 1.58
C GLU A 110 3.85 16.98 1.18
N ASN A 111 2.99 16.75 2.16
CA ASN A 111 1.58 16.41 1.96
C ASN A 111 1.33 15.34 0.91
N GLY A 112 2.14 14.27 0.91
CA GLY A 112 1.95 13.14 0.03
C GLY A 112 0.64 12.39 0.35
N THR A 113 -0.08 11.98 -0.69
CA THR A 113 -1.30 11.16 -0.58
C THR A 113 -0.94 9.70 -0.73
N THR A 114 -1.46 8.86 0.15
CA THR A 114 -1.16 7.42 0.19
C THR A 114 -2.37 6.58 -0.19
N ALA A 115 -2.11 5.42 -0.79
CA ALA A 115 -3.09 4.35 -1.01
C ALA A 115 -2.43 2.99 -0.79
N ASN A 116 -3.23 1.99 -0.38
CA ASN A 116 -2.80 0.59 -0.27
C ASN A 116 -3.93 -0.31 -0.78
N THR A 117 -3.60 -1.33 -1.56
CA THR A 117 -4.59 -2.23 -2.20
C THR A 117 -5.40 -3.06 -1.23
N ASN A 118 -4.86 -3.35 -0.05
CA ASN A 118 -5.53 -4.11 1.00
C ASN A 118 -6.26 -3.20 2.02
N GLY A 119 -6.21 -1.87 1.83
CA GLY A 119 -6.77 -0.90 2.77
C GLY A 119 -5.98 -0.77 4.08
N GLU A 120 -4.74 -1.27 4.12
CA GLU A 120 -3.87 -1.19 5.29
C GLU A 120 -3.27 0.22 5.43
N THR A 121 -2.87 0.57 6.65
CA THR A 121 -2.33 1.88 6.94
C THR A 121 -0.89 2.01 6.44
N VAL A 122 -0.65 2.99 5.57
CA VAL A 122 0.67 3.42 5.13
C VAL A 122 0.80 4.93 5.33
N THR A 123 2.00 5.39 5.67
CA THR A 123 2.22 6.76 6.14
C THR A 123 3.18 7.51 5.22
N ALA A 124 2.72 8.67 4.69
CA ALA A 124 3.58 9.65 4.06
C ALA A 124 4.25 10.51 5.15
N ASN A 125 5.54 10.78 4.99
CA ASN A 125 6.29 11.67 5.86
C ASN A 125 6.76 12.88 5.05
N ASN A 126 6.52 14.08 5.60
CA ASN A 126 7.09 15.30 5.02
C ASN A 126 8.61 15.31 5.23
N ALA A 127 9.34 15.68 4.19
CA ALA A 127 10.79 15.66 4.21
C ALA A 127 11.39 16.89 3.53
N VAL A 128 12.40 17.47 4.17
CA VAL A 128 13.35 18.38 3.53
C VAL A 128 14.61 17.59 3.22
N LEU A 129 14.98 17.53 1.95
CA LEU A 129 16.12 16.75 1.50
C LEU A 129 17.41 17.55 1.71
N VAL A 130 18.06 17.31 2.85
CA VAL A 130 19.38 17.85 3.13
C VAL A 130 20.42 17.01 2.38
N PRO A 131 21.34 17.62 1.61
CA PRO A 131 22.32 16.87 0.83
C PRO A 131 23.08 15.83 1.66
N ASN A 132 23.17 14.63 1.10
CA ASN A 132 23.84 13.45 1.69
C ASN A 132 23.26 12.95 3.03
N LYS A 133 22.03 13.33 3.37
CA LYS A 133 21.29 12.79 4.52
C LYS A 133 20.07 12.07 4.06
N ALA A 134 19.87 10.85 4.58
CA ALA A 134 18.65 10.09 4.32
C ALA A 134 17.45 10.74 5.05
N ALA A 135 16.35 10.89 4.34
CA ALA A 135 15.08 11.35 4.86
C ALA A 135 14.00 10.30 4.62
N LYS A 136 13.26 9.92 5.66
CA LYS A 136 12.14 9.02 5.54
C LYS A 136 10.97 9.74 4.88
N VAL A 137 10.40 9.11 3.85
CA VAL A 137 9.30 9.69 3.06
C VAL A 137 8.05 8.82 3.05
N PHE A 138 8.19 7.49 3.21
CA PHE A 138 7.07 6.57 3.15
C PHE A 138 7.34 5.38 4.06
N SER A 139 6.32 4.88 4.77
CA SER A 139 6.50 3.75 5.66
C SER A 139 5.19 3.01 5.93
N ALA A 140 5.32 1.74 6.28
CA ALA A 140 4.29 0.92 6.90
C ALA A 140 4.82 0.39 8.23
N ALA A 141 4.03 0.50 9.29
CA ALA A 141 4.33 -0.13 10.57
C ALA A 141 4.17 -1.66 10.47
N ALA A 142 4.67 -2.37 11.48
CA ALA A 142 4.43 -3.81 11.58
C ALA A 142 2.93 -4.14 11.45
N THR A 143 2.63 -5.26 10.80
CA THR A 143 1.28 -5.74 10.45
C THR A 143 0.53 -4.91 9.40
N ASN A 144 1.19 -3.94 8.78
CA ASN A 144 0.64 -3.10 7.72
C ASN A 144 1.53 -3.09 6.48
N GLY A 145 1.00 -2.58 5.38
CA GLY A 145 1.74 -2.34 4.14
C GLY A 145 1.85 -3.56 3.22
N ASN A 146 1.11 -4.65 3.52
CA ASN A 146 1.03 -5.79 2.59
C ASN A 146 0.32 -5.39 1.30
N GLY A 147 0.70 -6.03 0.19
CA GLY A 147 0.19 -5.72 -1.15
C GLY A 147 0.88 -4.50 -1.76
N GLU A 148 0.20 -3.84 -2.70
CA GLU A 148 0.72 -2.66 -3.37
C GLU A 148 0.37 -1.40 -2.59
N SER A 149 1.38 -0.58 -2.32
CA SER A 149 1.28 0.74 -1.68
C SER A 149 1.79 1.83 -2.61
N THR A 150 1.06 2.92 -2.70
CA THR A 150 1.39 4.07 -3.54
C THR A 150 1.48 5.33 -2.70
N LEU A 151 2.49 6.16 -2.96
CA LEU A 151 2.62 7.52 -2.45
C LEU A 151 2.69 8.48 -3.64
N THR A 152 1.81 9.47 -3.65
CA THR A 152 1.74 10.49 -4.69
C THR A 152 1.95 11.88 -4.10
N TRP A 153 2.89 12.64 -4.63
CA TRP A 153 3.02 14.06 -4.38
C TRP A 153 2.46 14.84 -5.56
N ASP A 154 1.44 15.66 -5.30
CA ASP A 154 1.04 16.67 -6.27
C ASP A 154 2.23 17.58 -6.57
N LYS A 155 2.28 18.11 -7.80
CA LYS A 155 3.35 19.01 -8.24
C LYS A 155 3.59 20.19 -7.29
N ALA A 156 2.54 20.72 -6.66
CA ALA A 156 2.64 21.82 -5.70
C ALA A 156 3.29 21.40 -4.36
N ASN A 157 3.38 20.10 -4.08
CA ASN A 157 3.90 19.52 -2.85
C ASN A 157 5.34 18.99 -2.96
N ALA A 158 5.90 18.95 -4.17
CA ALA A 158 7.32 18.75 -4.41
C ALA A 158 7.92 20.09 -4.83
N LYS A 159 8.78 20.67 -3.98
CA LYS A 159 9.29 22.05 -4.15
C LYS A 159 10.81 22.09 -4.10
N LEU A 160 11.37 23.01 -4.84
CA LEU A 160 12.78 23.39 -4.77
C LEU A 160 12.88 24.82 -4.24
N PHE A 161 13.40 24.96 -3.03
CA PHE A 161 13.79 26.26 -2.48
C PHE A 161 15.17 26.64 -2.99
N VAL A 162 15.31 27.86 -3.51
CA VAL A 162 16.59 28.44 -3.96
C VAL A 162 16.77 29.80 -3.32
N PRO A 163 17.79 29.98 -2.45
CA PRO A 163 18.06 31.28 -1.84
C PRO A 163 18.43 32.34 -2.88
N GLY A 164 17.98 33.56 -2.67
CA GLY A 164 18.35 34.72 -3.53
C GLY A 164 19.83 34.97 -3.57
N LYS A 165 20.53 34.69 -2.44
CA LYS A 165 21.97 34.88 -2.28
C LYS A 165 22.84 33.81 -2.96
N SER A 166 22.28 32.65 -3.35
CA SER A 166 23.03 31.62 -4.06
C SER A 166 23.53 32.17 -5.39
N THR A 167 24.79 31.92 -5.73
CA THR A 167 25.31 32.20 -7.06
C THR A 167 24.67 31.26 -8.08
N LYS A 168 24.12 31.84 -9.14
CA LYS A 168 23.40 31.11 -10.19
C LYS A 168 24.06 31.41 -11.55
N SER A 169 24.21 30.39 -12.38
CA SER A 169 24.54 30.50 -13.79
C SER A 169 23.37 30.06 -14.66
N ALA A 170 23.31 30.50 -15.89
CA ALA A 170 22.33 30.09 -16.87
C ALA A 170 22.69 28.69 -17.41
N GLU A 171 22.64 27.68 -16.53
CA GLU A 171 23.00 26.28 -16.77
C GLU A 171 21.97 25.37 -16.07
N GLU A 172 21.89 24.11 -16.48
CA GLU A 172 21.07 23.12 -15.81
C GLU A 172 21.78 22.62 -14.55
N TYR A 173 21.10 22.69 -13.41
CA TYR A 173 21.54 22.12 -12.14
C TYR A 173 20.82 20.82 -11.87
N THR A 174 21.56 19.75 -11.62
CA THR A 174 21.02 18.43 -11.35
C THR A 174 21.44 17.92 -9.97
N ALA A 175 20.59 17.11 -9.34
CA ALA A 175 20.91 16.33 -8.16
C ALA A 175 20.48 14.87 -8.39
N THR A 176 21.22 13.92 -7.83
CA THR A 176 20.82 12.52 -7.83
C THR A 176 20.01 12.22 -6.56
N LEU A 177 18.84 11.60 -6.73
CA LEU A 177 18.01 11.09 -5.66
C LEU A 177 18.22 9.58 -5.57
N THR A 178 18.73 9.10 -4.43
CA THR A 178 18.88 7.67 -4.15
C THR A 178 17.79 7.23 -3.19
N TRP A 179 16.96 6.30 -3.64
CA TRP A 179 15.83 5.74 -2.89
C TRP A 179 16.25 4.41 -2.29
N THR A 180 16.00 4.20 -1.01
CA THR A 180 16.34 2.98 -0.29
C THR A 180 15.12 2.46 0.44
N LEU A 181 14.68 1.25 0.05
CA LEU A 181 13.61 0.51 0.72
C LEU A 181 14.24 -0.53 1.65
N ALA A 182 13.79 -0.59 2.88
CA ALA A 182 14.26 -1.54 3.89
C ALA A 182 13.09 -2.05 4.74
N ASP A 183 13.31 -3.14 5.48
CA ASP A 183 12.40 -3.55 6.55
C ASP A 183 12.22 -2.40 7.54
N ALA A 184 11.01 -2.23 8.07
CA ALA A 184 10.81 -1.23 9.11
C ALA A 184 11.69 -1.59 10.31
N PRO A 185 12.34 -0.59 10.94
CA PRO A 185 13.05 -0.83 12.19
C PRO A 185 12.08 -1.45 13.20
N THR A 186 12.47 -2.55 13.82
CA THR A 186 11.72 -3.07 14.97
C THR A 186 11.68 -1.96 16.01
N ALA A 187 10.47 -1.59 16.45
CA ALA A 187 10.34 -0.64 17.55
C ALA A 187 11.16 -1.14 18.76
N PRO A 188 11.90 -0.27 19.46
CA PRO A 188 12.68 -0.64 20.62
C PRO A 188 11.82 -1.16 21.75
#